data_1ab1176adae3acce56ced369342266ff
#
_entry.id   1ab1176adae3acce56ced369342266ff
#
_cell.length_a   1.000
_cell.length_b   1.000
_cell.length_c   1.000
_cell.angle_alpha   90.00
_cell.angle_beta   90.00
_cell.angle_gamma   90.00
#
_symmetry.space_group_name_H-M   'P 1'
#
loop_
_entity.id
_entity.type
_entity.pdbx_description
1 polymer ?
#
loop_
_entity_poly.entity_id
_entity_poly.type
_entity_poly.pdbx_seq_one_letter_code
_entity_poly.pdbx_strand_id
1 'polypeptide(L)'
;MNEAARILVVDDEDGIRKTISLILQRAGYTVDTAENGKQAVEKSENNFYNLALIDIRLPDMEGTELLSRLKETTPRMVKIILTGFPGLENAVTAINKGVDGYLVKPVDTDALLKKINERLEMQKQEKEYSQQKVADFLETRLKELEEQDRKKGTNSTQ
;
A
#
# COMPACT_ATOMS: atom_id res chain seq x y z
N MET A 1 14.84 -4.48 -14.03
CA MET A 1 14.96 -4.88 -12.62
C MET A 1 13.78 -4.32 -11.84
N ASN A 2 13.10 -5.16 -11.09
CA ASN A 2 12.05 -4.69 -10.19
C ASN A 2 12.69 -4.11 -8.94
N GLU A 3 12.33 -2.89 -8.60
CA GLU A 3 12.75 -2.32 -7.32
C GLU A 3 12.11 -3.12 -6.18
N ALA A 4 12.85 -3.30 -5.09
CA ALA A 4 12.33 -3.93 -3.90
C ALA A 4 11.18 -3.10 -3.33
N ALA A 5 10.09 -3.75 -2.93
CA ALA A 5 8.99 -3.06 -2.26
C ALA A 5 9.48 -2.47 -0.94
N ARG A 6 8.96 -1.28 -0.61
CA ARG A 6 9.28 -0.57 0.63
C ARG A 6 8.17 -0.75 1.63
N ILE A 7 8.54 -1.17 2.83
CA ILE A 7 7.61 -1.48 3.91
C ILE A 7 7.93 -0.60 5.12
N LEU A 8 6.90 0.03 5.68
CA LEU A 8 6.99 0.76 6.94
C LEU A 8 6.46 -0.12 8.08
N VAL A 9 7.28 -0.38 9.08
CA VAL A 9 6.89 -1.15 10.27
C VAL A 9 6.68 -0.20 11.44
N VAL A 10 5.46 -0.15 11.94
CA VAL A 10 5.07 0.76 13.03
C VAL A 10 4.71 -0.06 14.26
N ASP A 11 5.58 -0.05 15.27
CA ASP A 11 5.40 -0.78 16.52
C ASP A 11 6.25 -0.11 17.59
N ASP A 12 5.70 0.09 18.77
CA ASP A 12 6.42 0.72 19.89
C ASP A 12 7.35 -0.23 20.64
N GLU A 13 7.20 -1.55 20.45
CA GLU A 13 8.07 -2.55 21.06
C GLU A 13 9.31 -2.78 20.20
N ASP A 14 10.47 -2.39 20.74
CA ASP A 14 11.76 -2.50 20.03
C ASP A 14 12.05 -3.92 19.54
N GLY A 15 11.85 -4.92 20.39
CA GLY A 15 12.12 -6.31 20.05
C GLY A 15 11.29 -6.81 18.86
N ILE A 16 10.00 -6.52 18.88
CA ILE A 16 9.06 -6.90 17.80
C ILE A 16 9.42 -6.16 16.51
N ARG A 17 9.63 -4.86 16.61
CA ARG A 17 9.98 -4.02 15.46
C ARG A 17 11.26 -4.49 14.79
N LYS A 18 12.30 -4.78 15.56
CA LYS A 18 13.58 -5.27 15.04
C LYS A 18 13.46 -6.66 14.43
N THR A 19 12.73 -7.57 15.06
CA THR A 19 12.52 -8.93 14.57
C THR A 19 11.78 -8.92 13.24
N ILE A 20 10.67 -8.20 13.16
CA ILE A 20 9.89 -8.08 11.92
C ILE A 20 10.72 -7.44 10.81
N SER A 21 11.44 -6.38 11.13
CA SER A 21 12.31 -5.70 10.15
C SER A 21 13.37 -6.65 9.58
N LEU A 22 13.99 -7.46 10.43
CA LEU A 22 15.00 -8.42 9.99
C LEU A 22 14.41 -9.50 9.08
N ILE A 23 13.23 -10.02 9.43
CA ILE A 23 12.52 -11.02 8.62
C ILE A 23 12.24 -10.45 7.22
N LEU A 24 11.72 -9.23 7.16
CA LEU A 24 11.37 -8.59 5.90
C LEU A 24 12.59 -8.25 5.05
N GLN A 25 13.66 -7.76 5.67
CA GLN A 25 14.91 -7.48 4.97
C GLN A 25 15.52 -8.75 4.37
N ARG A 26 15.49 -9.85 5.08
CA ARG A 26 15.97 -11.14 4.58
C ARG A 26 15.11 -11.68 3.44
N ALA A 27 13.85 -11.30 3.41
CA ALA A 27 12.93 -11.66 2.30
C ALA A 27 13.11 -10.75 1.06
N GLY A 28 13.98 -9.74 1.14
CA GLY A 28 14.32 -8.88 0.01
C GLY A 28 13.60 -7.53 -0.01
N TYR A 29 12.86 -7.20 1.03
CA TYR A 29 12.17 -5.90 1.13
C TYR A 29 13.05 -4.82 1.71
N THR A 30 12.80 -3.57 1.33
CA THR A 30 13.39 -2.39 1.96
C THR A 30 12.48 -1.97 3.12
N VAL A 31 13.05 -1.80 4.31
CA VAL A 31 12.26 -1.58 5.52
C VAL A 31 12.67 -0.29 6.22
N ASP A 32 11.69 0.56 6.52
CA ASP A 32 11.81 1.67 7.45
C ASP A 32 10.93 1.36 8.67
N THR A 33 11.24 1.96 9.81
CA THR A 33 10.52 1.73 11.06
C THR A 33 10.02 3.02 11.68
N ALA A 34 8.98 2.93 12.47
CA ALA A 34 8.47 4.02 13.29
C ALA A 34 8.05 3.48 14.66
N GLU A 35 8.32 4.23 15.72
CA GLU A 35 8.04 3.84 17.10
C GLU A 35 6.65 4.26 17.55
N ASN A 36 6.03 5.20 16.83
CA ASN A 36 4.73 5.77 17.17
C ASN A 36 4.03 6.28 15.91
N GLY A 37 2.80 6.70 16.08
CA GLY A 37 1.98 7.19 14.97
C GLY A 37 2.53 8.48 14.35
N LYS A 38 3.02 9.40 15.16
CA LYS A 38 3.59 10.66 14.68
C LYS A 38 4.77 10.43 13.75
N GLN A 39 5.71 9.57 14.14
CA GLN A 39 6.84 9.20 13.28
C GLN A 39 6.38 8.54 11.99
N ALA A 40 5.36 7.67 12.07
CA ALA A 40 4.83 7.00 10.90
C ALA A 40 4.24 7.99 9.89
N VAL A 41 3.47 8.96 10.38
CA VAL A 41 2.90 10.03 9.53
C VAL A 41 4.01 10.85 8.86
N GLU A 42 4.99 11.30 9.63
CA GLU A 42 6.12 12.08 9.11
C GLU A 42 6.88 11.30 8.03
N LYS A 43 7.18 10.03 8.27
CA LYS A 43 7.86 9.19 7.28
C LYS A 43 7.03 8.98 6.03
N SER A 44 5.70 8.80 6.17
CA SER A 44 4.82 8.63 5.02
C SER A 44 4.71 9.88 4.16
N GLU A 45 4.88 11.06 4.74
CA GLU A 45 4.86 12.33 4.00
C GLU A 45 6.13 12.51 3.15
N ASN A 46 7.25 11.98 3.60
CA ASN A 46 8.56 12.19 2.98
C ASN A 46 9.04 11.00 2.12
N ASN A 47 8.38 9.86 2.20
CA ASN A 47 8.78 8.64 1.49
C ASN A 47 7.56 7.91 0.97
N PHE A 48 7.75 7.18 -0.12
CA PHE A 48 6.75 6.24 -0.63
C PHE A 48 6.92 4.88 0.03
N TYR A 49 5.80 4.28 0.47
CA TYR A 49 5.77 2.91 0.97
C TYR A 49 4.72 2.11 0.23
N ASN A 50 5.07 0.92 -0.21
CA ASN A 50 4.12 -0.01 -0.81
C ASN A 50 3.16 -0.58 0.23
N LEU A 51 3.64 -0.75 1.46
CA LEU A 51 2.90 -1.41 2.52
C LEU A 51 3.33 -0.86 3.88
N ALA A 52 2.38 -0.74 4.80
CA ALA A 52 2.64 -0.47 6.21
C ALA A 52 2.08 -1.59 7.08
N LEU A 53 2.90 -2.07 8.02
CA LEU A 53 2.49 -2.96 9.11
C LEU A 53 2.32 -2.10 10.34
N ILE A 54 1.14 -2.09 10.93
CA ILE A 54 0.78 -1.14 11.97
C ILE A 54 0.26 -1.86 13.20
N ASP A 55 0.93 -1.68 14.35
CA ASP A 55 0.40 -2.14 15.63
C ASP A 55 -0.90 -1.39 15.94
N ILE A 56 -1.91 -2.11 16.40
CA ILE A 56 -3.20 -1.51 16.72
C ILE A 56 -3.12 -0.55 17.90
N ARG A 57 -2.16 -0.76 18.81
CA ARG A 57 -1.95 0.09 19.98
C ARG A 57 -0.61 0.76 19.94
N LEU A 58 -0.62 2.06 19.68
CA LEU A 58 0.58 2.89 19.71
C LEU A 58 0.51 3.83 20.91
N PRO A 59 1.66 4.37 21.40
CA PRO A 59 1.65 5.21 22.60
C PRO A 59 0.92 6.53 22.43
N ASP A 60 0.86 7.06 21.21
CA ASP A 60 0.29 8.37 20.92
C ASP A 60 -1.06 8.34 20.21
N MET A 61 -1.45 7.20 19.65
CA MET A 61 -2.75 7.03 18.97
C MET A 61 -3.07 5.55 18.77
N GLU A 62 -4.33 5.24 18.48
CA GLU A 62 -4.70 3.91 18.03
C GLU A 62 -4.19 3.67 16.58
N GLY A 63 -3.79 2.42 16.28
CA GLY A 63 -3.37 2.07 14.92
C GLY A 63 -4.45 2.32 13.88
N THR A 64 -5.72 2.15 14.25
CA THR A 64 -6.86 2.43 13.38
C THR A 64 -6.99 3.93 13.05
N GLU A 65 -6.64 4.80 13.98
CA GLU A 65 -6.58 6.24 13.74
C GLU A 65 -5.44 6.60 12.77
N LEU A 66 -4.30 5.94 12.93
CA LEU A 66 -3.15 6.13 12.04
C LEU A 66 -3.49 5.85 10.58
N LEU A 67 -4.35 4.86 10.31
CA LEU A 67 -4.74 4.50 8.94
C LEU A 67 -5.23 5.71 8.13
N SER A 68 -6.01 6.59 8.77
CA SER A 68 -6.56 7.78 8.10
C SER A 68 -5.58 8.95 8.01
N ARG A 69 -4.48 8.90 8.77
CA ARG A 69 -3.48 9.97 8.82
C ARG A 69 -2.28 9.74 7.91
N LEU A 70 -2.08 8.52 7.46
CA LEU A 70 -0.99 8.20 6.52
C LEU A 70 -1.29 8.84 5.15
N LYS A 71 -0.24 9.33 4.50
CA LYS A 71 -0.39 9.98 3.19
C LYS A 71 -0.94 8.98 2.16
N GLU A 72 -1.97 9.40 1.45
CA GLU A 72 -2.49 8.64 0.32
C GLU A 72 -1.51 8.69 -0.85
N THR A 73 -1.30 7.55 -1.49
CA THR A 73 -0.34 7.42 -2.59
C THR A 73 -0.97 6.69 -3.77
N THR A 74 -0.29 6.76 -4.92
CA THR A 74 -0.64 5.99 -6.11
C THR A 74 0.61 5.20 -6.54
N PRO A 75 0.60 3.88 -6.48
CA PRO A 75 -0.52 3.02 -6.01
C PRO A 75 -0.83 3.21 -4.53
N ARG A 76 -2.06 2.88 -4.14
CA ARG A 76 -2.50 3.01 -2.75
C ARG A 76 -1.68 2.10 -1.84
N MET A 77 -1.17 2.66 -0.75
CA MET A 77 -0.42 1.91 0.26
C MET A 77 -1.30 0.79 0.83
N VAL A 78 -0.77 -0.43 0.84
CA VAL A 78 -1.39 -1.57 1.52
C VAL A 78 -1.21 -1.38 3.03
N LYS A 79 -2.28 -1.54 3.81
CA LYS A 79 -2.25 -1.35 5.27
C LYS A 79 -2.66 -2.64 5.97
N ILE A 80 -1.77 -3.19 6.79
CA ILE A 80 -2.00 -4.42 7.55
C ILE A 80 -1.87 -4.09 9.03
N ILE A 81 -2.90 -4.44 9.80
CA ILE A 81 -2.92 -4.26 11.26
C ILE A 81 -2.36 -5.48 11.95
N LEU A 82 -1.50 -5.25 12.95
CA LEU A 82 -1.01 -6.27 13.87
C LEU A 82 -1.68 -6.08 15.23
N THR A 83 -2.20 -7.15 15.83
CA THR A 83 -2.86 -7.06 17.13
C THR A 83 -2.61 -8.29 17.99
N GLY A 84 -2.42 -8.10 19.29
CA GLY A 84 -2.38 -9.17 20.28
C GLY A 84 -3.76 -9.59 20.76
N PHE A 85 -4.79 -8.78 20.51
CA PHE A 85 -6.15 -9.00 20.99
C PHE A 85 -7.15 -8.79 19.85
N PRO A 86 -7.46 -9.84 19.07
CA PRO A 86 -8.43 -9.72 17.98
C PRO A 86 -9.85 -9.61 18.57
N GLY A 87 -10.28 -8.39 18.84
CA GLY A 87 -11.66 -8.10 19.24
C GLY A 87 -12.50 -7.77 18.02
N LEU A 88 -13.78 -8.16 18.07
CA LEU A 88 -14.71 -7.92 16.97
C LEU A 88 -14.85 -6.42 16.65
N GLU A 89 -14.91 -5.59 17.67
CA GLU A 89 -15.03 -4.13 17.52
C GLU A 89 -13.83 -3.54 16.77
N ASN A 90 -12.61 -3.98 17.12
CA ASN A 90 -11.39 -3.54 16.45
C ASN A 90 -11.35 -3.98 15.00
N ALA A 91 -11.80 -5.20 14.70
CA ALA A 91 -11.86 -5.71 13.34
C ALA A 91 -12.82 -4.90 12.47
N VAL A 92 -14.02 -4.61 12.98
CA VAL A 92 -15.02 -3.81 12.26
C VAL A 92 -14.50 -2.39 12.01
N THR A 93 -13.92 -1.76 13.03
CA THR A 93 -13.32 -0.42 12.91
C THR A 93 -12.21 -0.40 11.86
N ALA A 94 -11.34 -1.40 11.88
CA ALA A 94 -10.24 -1.52 10.93
C ALA A 94 -10.74 -1.68 9.48
N ILE A 95 -11.75 -2.52 9.26
CA ILE A 95 -12.38 -2.69 7.95
C ILE A 95 -12.97 -1.36 7.46
N ASN A 96 -13.68 -0.65 8.30
CA ASN A 96 -14.30 0.64 7.97
C ASN A 96 -13.28 1.74 7.67
N LYS A 97 -12.05 1.61 8.18
CA LYS A 97 -10.97 2.59 7.94
C LYS A 97 -10.01 2.19 6.81
N GLY A 98 -10.34 1.15 6.05
CA GLY A 98 -9.60 0.77 4.85
C GLY A 98 -8.38 -0.10 5.10
N VAL A 99 -8.44 -0.97 6.10
CA VAL A 99 -7.39 -1.97 6.31
C VAL A 99 -7.46 -3.06 5.22
N ASP A 100 -6.29 -3.50 4.77
CA ASP A 100 -6.19 -4.52 3.71
C ASP A 100 -5.88 -5.91 4.25
N GLY A 101 -5.46 -5.99 5.50
CA GLY A 101 -5.12 -7.25 6.12
C GLY A 101 -5.03 -7.12 7.63
N TYR A 102 -5.03 -8.27 8.28
CA TYR A 102 -5.08 -8.37 9.72
C TYR A 102 -4.26 -9.57 10.17
N LEU A 103 -3.33 -9.37 11.08
CA LEU A 103 -2.49 -10.44 11.62
C LEU A 103 -2.52 -10.39 13.14
N VAL A 104 -2.55 -11.56 13.76
CA VAL A 104 -2.59 -11.72 15.22
C VAL A 104 -1.20 -11.97 15.75
N LYS A 105 -0.81 -11.29 16.82
CA LYS A 105 0.45 -11.52 17.54
C LYS A 105 0.32 -12.72 18.50
N PRO A 106 1.34 -13.55 18.69
CA PRO A 106 2.65 -13.47 18.06
C PRO A 106 2.57 -13.83 16.58
N VAL A 107 3.28 -13.07 15.75
CA VAL A 107 3.20 -13.24 14.29
C VAL A 107 4.06 -14.43 13.86
N ASP A 108 3.42 -15.39 13.19
CA ASP A 108 4.13 -16.46 12.52
C ASP A 108 4.85 -15.91 11.28
N THR A 109 6.15 -16.24 11.14
CA THR A 109 6.97 -15.73 10.04
C THR A 109 6.38 -16.08 8.67
N ASP A 110 5.96 -17.33 8.49
CA ASP A 110 5.40 -17.78 7.21
C ASP A 110 4.07 -17.10 6.90
N ALA A 111 3.21 -16.92 7.89
CA ALA A 111 1.94 -16.22 7.74
C ALA A 111 2.16 -14.75 7.40
N LEU A 112 3.13 -14.10 8.03
CA LEU A 112 3.50 -12.70 7.76
C LEU A 112 3.95 -12.53 6.31
N LEU A 113 4.93 -13.32 5.89
CA LEU A 113 5.49 -13.23 4.54
C LEU A 113 4.46 -13.56 3.48
N LYS A 114 3.61 -14.56 3.72
CA LYS A 114 2.52 -14.92 2.81
C LYS A 114 1.53 -13.77 2.64
N LYS A 115 1.08 -13.18 3.74
CA LYS A 115 0.13 -12.05 3.70
C LYS A 115 0.72 -10.84 2.96
N ILE A 116 1.95 -10.49 3.24
CA ILE A 116 2.63 -9.37 2.60
C ILE A 116 2.77 -9.63 1.10
N ASN A 117 3.26 -10.80 0.73
CA ASN A 117 3.45 -11.16 -0.67
C ASN A 117 2.13 -11.14 -1.45
N GLU A 118 1.06 -11.70 -0.90
CA GLU A 118 -0.26 -11.69 -1.52
C GLU A 118 -0.77 -10.27 -1.77
N ARG A 119 -0.64 -9.40 -0.77
CA ARG A 119 -1.14 -8.03 -0.86
C ARG A 119 -0.30 -7.16 -1.80
N LEU A 120 1.00 -7.34 -1.81
CA LEU A 120 1.88 -6.62 -2.74
C LEU A 120 1.66 -7.09 -4.17
N GLU A 121 1.42 -8.37 -4.39
CA GLU A 121 1.09 -8.89 -5.72
C GLU A 121 -0.24 -8.30 -6.23
N MET A 122 -1.25 -8.21 -5.39
CA MET A 122 -2.51 -7.55 -5.73
C MET A 122 -2.31 -6.07 -6.08
N GLN A 123 -1.50 -5.35 -5.32
CA GLN A 123 -1.17 -3.95 -5.60
C GLN A 123 -0.50 -3.80 -6.97
N LYS A 124 0.43 -4.68 -7.28
CA LYS A 124 1.14 -4.69 -8.56
C LYS A 124 0.17 -4.94 -9.72
N GLN A 125 -0.74 -5.91 -9.59
CA GLN A 125 -1.75 -6.21 -10.60
C GLN A 125 -2.71 -5.04 -10.82
N GLU A 126 -3.16 -4.40 -9.77
CA GLU A 126 -4.01 -3.21 -9.85
C GLU A 126 -3.31 -2.07 -10.59
N LYS A 127 -2.04 -1.85 -10.31
CA LYS A 127 -1.22 -0.84 -10.99
C LYS A 127 -1.09 -1.13 -12.48
N GLU A 128 -0.77 -2.37 -12.85
CA GLU A 128 -0.65 -2.79 -14.24
C GLU A 128 -1.97 -2.65 -15.00
N TYR A 129 -3.07 -3.05 -14.36
CA TYR A 129 -4.41 -2.92 -14.92
C TYR A 129 -4.77 -1.46 -15.19
N SER A 130 -4.50 -0.57 -14.23
CA SER A 130 -4.75 0.86 -14.38
C SER A 130 -3.93 1.47 -15.49
N GLN A 131 -2.66 1.09 -15.63
CA GLN A 131 -1.78 1.54 -16.71
C GLN A 131 -2.28 1.07 -18.06
N GLN A 132 -2.74 -0.17 -18.16
CA GLN A 132 -3.30 -0.72 -19.40
C GLN A 132 -4.58 0.01 -19.80
N LYS A 133 -5.45 0.31 -18.86
CA LYS A 133 -6.68 1.10 -19.12
C LYS A 133 -6.36 2.49 -19.67
N VAL A 134 -5.37 3.17 -19.11
CA VAL A 134 -4.95 4.49 -19.58
C VAL A 134 -4.39 4.38 -21.00
N ALA A 135 -3.54 3.38 -21.27
CA ALA A 135 -2.98 3.15 -22.59
C ALA A 135 -4.06 2.88 -23.64
N ASP A 136 -5.04 2.03 -23.31
CA ASP A 136 -6.17 1.72 -24.19
C ASP A 136 -7.02 2.96 -24.50
N PHE A 137 -7.28 3.77 -23.48
CA PHE A 137 -8.02 5.03 -23.63
C PHE A 137 -7.29 6.00 -24.58
N LEU A 138 -5.98 6.17 -24.39
CA LEU A 138 -5.16 7.06 -25.22
C LEU A 138 -5.12 6.57 -26.68
N GLU A 139 -4.96 5.26 -26.91
CA GLU A 139 -4.98 4.67 -28.24
C GLU A 139 -6.30 4.93 -28.95
N THR A 140 -7.42 4.69 -28.28
CA THR A 140 -8.77 4.96 -28.81
C THR A 140 -8.94 6.44 -29.17
N ARG A 141 -8.49 7.32 -28.29
CA ARG A 141 -8.61 8.78 -28.51
C ARG A 141 -7.79 9.25 -29.70
N LEU A 142 -6.59 8.69 -29.87
CA LEU A 142 -5.74 9.01 -31.02
C LEU A 142 -6.37 8.56 -32.34
N LYS A 143 -6.98 7.38 -32.37
CA LYS A 143 -7.70 6.89 -33.56
C LYS A 143 -8.87 7.80 -33.92
N GLU A 144 -9.65 8.24 -32.93
CA GLU A 144 -10.76 9.18 -33.15
C GLU A 144 -10.27 10.51 -33.74
N LEU A 145 -9.17 11.05 -33.23
CA LEU A 145 -8.58 12.29 -33.73
C LEU A 145 -8.06 12.15 -35.17
N GLU A 146 -7.42 11.04 -35.50
CA GLU A 146 -6.97 10.74 -36.86
C GLU A 146 -8.13 10.64 -37.84
N GLU A 147 -9.24 10.03 -37.45
CA GLU A 147 -10.45 9.94 -38.28
C GLU A 147 -11.07 11.32 -38.51
N GLN A 148 -11.10 12.18 -37.47
CA GLN A 148 -11.59 13.54 -37.61
C GLN A 148 -10.73 14.37 -38.56
N ASP A 149 -9.42 14.24 -38.52
CA ASP A 149 -8.51 14.92 -39.43
C ASP A 149 -8.68 14.44 -40.87
N ARG A 150 -8.88 13.15 -41.08
CA ARG A 150 -9.17 12.61 -42.46
C ARG A 150 -10.47 13.17 -43.00
N LYS A 151 -11.52 13.26 -42.17
CA LYS A 151 -12.82 13.84 -42.58
C LYS A 151 -12.71 15.32 -42.92
N LYS A 152 -11.90 16.09 -42.20
CA LYS A 152 -11.63 17.51 -42.48
C LYS A 152 -10.83 17.69 -43.77
N GLY A 153 -9.85 16.81 -43.99
CA GLY A 153 -9.04 16.81 -45.24
C GLY A 153 -9.87 16.56 -46.49
N THR A 154 -10.88 15.68 -46.41
CA THR A 154 -11.78 15.41 -47.55
C THR A 154 -12.79 16.53 -47.83
N ASN A 155 -13.15 17.33 -46.82
CA ASN A 155 -14.08 18.48 -46.97
C ASN A 155 -13.38 19.73 -47.50
N SER A 156 -12.05 19.83 -47.44
CA SER A 156 -11.28 21.00 -47.89
C SER A 156 -10.87 20.97 -49.33
N THR A 157 -11.14 19.88 -50.07
CA THR A 157 -10.79 19.70 -51.50
C THR A 157 -11.95 19.99 -52.47
N GLN A 158 -12.97 20.64 -52.03
CA GLN A 158 -14.05 21.13 -52.93
C GLN A 158 -13.79 22.57 -53.32
#